data_eb3c32b7c66ee01675b1112de584a8c0
#
_entry.id   eb3c32b7c66ee01675b1112de584a8c0
#
_cell.length_a   1.000
_cell.length_b   1.000
_cell.length_c   1.000
_cell.angle_alpha   90.00
_cell.angle_beta   90.00
_cell.angle_gamma   90.00
#
_symmetry.space_group_name_H-M   'P 1'
#
loop_
_entity.id
_entity.type
_entity.pdbx_description
1 polymer ?
#
loop_
_entity_poly.entity_id
_entity_poly.type
_entity_poly.pdbx_seq_one_letter_code
_entity_poly.pdbx_strand_id
1 'polypeptide(L)'
;MPAVGVVTVKTEPLQITTELPGRTSAYRIAEVRPQVSGIILKRNFKEGSDIEAGVSLYQIDPATYQAAYDSAKGDLAKAQAAANIAQLTVNRYQKLLGTQYISKQEYDQALADAQQANAAVTAAKAAVETARINLAYTKVTSPISGRIGKSNVTEGALVQNGQATALATVQQLDPIYVDVTQSSNDFLRLKQELANGTLKQENGKAKVSLITSDGIKFPQDGTLEFSDVTVDQTTGSITLRAIFPNPDHTLLPGMFVRARLEEGLNPNAILVLQQGVTRTPRGDATVLVVGADDKVETRPIVASQAIGDKWLVTEGLKAGDRVVISGLQKVRPGVQVKAQEVTADNNQQAASGAQPEQSKS
;
A
#
# COMPACT_ATOMS: atom_id res chain seq x y z
N MET A 1 61.18 7.56 10.47
CA MET A 1 59.93 6.79 10.23
C MET A 1 58.78 7.76 10.28
N PRO A 2 57.96 7.86 9.24
CA PRO A 2 56.79 8.73 9.28
C PRO A 2 55.77 8.20 10.32
N ALA A 3 55.20 9.12 11.11
CA ALA A 3 54.13 8.78 12.06
C ALA A 3 52.78 8.74 11.31
N VAL A 4 52.00 7.71 11.53
CA VAL A 4 50.66 7.51 10.97
C VAL A 4 49.68 7.17 12.06
N GLY A 5 48.46 7.72 11.94
CA GLY A 5 47.38 7.30 12.81
C GLY A 5 46.69 6.06 12.25
N VAL A 6 46.59 5.05 13.09
CA VAL A 6 45.95 3.77 12.75
C VAL A 6 44.72 3.50 13.65
N VAL A 7 43.75 2.81 13.09
CA VAL A 7 42.65 2.22 13.85
C VAL A 7 42.70 0.71 13.72
N THR A 8 42.63 0.04 14.85
CA THR A 8 42.51 -1.42 14.87
C THR A 8 41.09 -1.82 14.53
N VAL A 9 40.93 -2.59 13.46
CA VAL A 9 39.66 -3.11 12.98
C VAL A 9 39.05 -4.05 14.02
N LYS A 10 37.83 -3.76 14.45
CA LYS A 10 37.04 -4.62 15.34
C LYS A 10 35.81 -5.10 14.61
N THR A 11 35.31 -6.27 14.98
CA THR A 11 34.00 -6.72 14.60
C THR A 11 32.98 -6.11 15.54
N GLU A 12 31.98 -5.44 14.97
CA GLU A 12 30.87 -4.85 15.71
C GLU A 12 29.55 -5.42 15.20
N PRO A 13 28.58 -5.72 16.09
CA PRO A 13 27.25 -6.11 15.62
C PRO A 13 26.60 -4.92 14.93
N LEU A 14 26.28 -5.08 13.66
CA LEU A 14 25.65 -4.07 12.83
C LEU A 14 24.28 -4.52 12.39
N GLN A 15 23.28 -3.70 12.64
CA GLN A 15 21.97 -3.86 12.06
C GLN A 15 21.98 -3.22 10.67
N ILE A 16 21.88 -4.05 9.64
CA ILE A 16 21.81 -3.58 8.25
C ILE A 16 20.36 -3.17 8.00
N THR A 17 20.19 -1.96 7.49
CA THR A 17 18.88 -1.43 7.10
C THR A 17 18.93 -0.93 5.67
N THR A 18 17.93 -1.28 4.87
CA THR A 18 17.76 -0.73 3.53
C THR A 18 16.57 0.23 3.51
N GLU A 19 16.79 1.45 3.01
CA GLU A 19 15.74 2.44 2.83
C GLU A 19 15.24 2.43 1.39
N LEU A 20 13.94 2.27 1.25
CA LEU A 20 13.24 2.21 -0.03
C LEU A 20 12.32 3.42 -0.16
N PRO A 21 12.47 4.26 -1.18
CA PRO A 21 11.55 5.36 -1.42
C PRO A 21 10.19 4.82 -1.87
N GLY A 22 9.12 5.44 -1.37
CA GLY A 22 7.77 5.02 -1.69
C GLY A 22 6.74 6.12 -1.54
N ARG A 23 5.50 5.78 -1.87
CA ARG A 23 4.33 6.64 -1.69
C ARG A 23 3.22 5.88 -0.99
N THR A 24 2.49 6.58 -0.16
CA THR A 24 1.28 6.04 0.47
C THR A 24 0.14 5.96 -0.54
N SER A 25 -0.69 4.95 -0.43
CA SER A 25 -1.94 4.80 -1.19
C SER A 25 -3.05 4.26 -0.28
N ALA A 26 -4.29 4.63 -0.57
CA ALA A 26 -5.42 4.18 0.22
C ALA A 26 -5.59 2.66 0.12
N TYR A 27 -5.98 2.01 1.21
CA TYR A 27 -6.25 0.57 1.24
C TYR A 27 -7.38 0.18 0.28
N ARG A 28 -8.45 0.99 0.26
CA ARG A 28 -9.56 0.87 -0.70
C ARG A 28 -10.01 2.25 -1.13
N ILE A 29 -10.39 2.35 -2.39
CA ILE A 29 -10.96 3.57 -2.96
C ILE A 29 -12.29 3.20 -3.58
N ALA A 30 -13.33 3.91 -3.23
CA ALA A 30 -14.65 3.76 -3.83
C ALA A 30 -15.11 5.09 -4.43
N GLU A 31 -15.28 5.10 -5.72
CA GLU A 31 -15.92 6.19 -6.43
C GLU A 31 -17.44 6.03 -6.34
N VAL A 32 -18.09 6.96 -5.66
CA VAL A 32 -19.54 6.98 -5.51
C VAL A 32 -20.16 7.54 -6.78
N ARG A 33 -20.86 6.69 -7.53
CA ARG A 33 -21.50 7.04 -8.80
C ARG A 33 -22.99 6.76 -8.72
N PRO A 34 -23.86 7.59 -9.36
CA PRO A 34 -25.29 7.36 -9.36
C PRO A 34 -25.63 6.16 -10.26
N GLN A 35 -26.57 5.34 -9.82
CA GLN A 35 -27.09 4.20 -10.58
C GLN A 35 -28.44 4.50 -11.24
N VAL A 36 -29.02 5.66 -10.93
CA VAL A 36 -30.24 6.20 -11.52
C VAL A 36 -30.08 7.67 -11.82
N SER A 37 -30.85 8.19 -12.76
CA SER A 37 -30.81 9.59 -13.16
C SER A 37 -31.83 10.42 -12.38
N GLY A 38 -31.50 11.65 -12.05
CA GLY A 38 -32.41 12.57 -11.37
C GLY A 38 -31.69 13.76 -10.74
N ILE A 39 -32.45 14.59 -10.05
CA ILE A 39 -31.92 15.76 -9.35
C ILE A 39 -31.48 15.37 -7.95
N ILE A 40 -30.32 15.84 -7.51
CA ILE A 40 -29.87 15.69 -6.12
C ILE A 40 -30.69 16.64 -5.24
N LEU A 41 -31.51 16.09 -4.35
CA LEU A 41 -32.30 16.86 -3.39
C LEU A 41 -31.48 17.25 -2.17
N LYS A 42 -30.62 16.32 -1.68
CA LYS A 42 -29.89 16.52 -0.43
C LYS A 42 -28.58 15.76 -0.40
N ARG A 43 -27.58 16.39 0.19
CA ARG A 43 -26.32 15.78 0.60
C ARG A 43 -26.35 15.51 2.12
N ASN A 44 -26.13 14.27 2.52
CA ASN A 44 -26.29 13.83 3.91
C ASN A 44 -24.96 13.67 4.69
N PHE A 45 -23.86 14.20 4.18
CA PHE A 45 -22.55 14.08 4.83
C PHE A 45 -21.82 15.43 4.85
N LYS A 46 -20.83 15.52 5.72
CA LYS A 46 -19.86 16.61 5.76
C LYS A 46 -18.60 16.16 5.01
N GLU A 47 -18.08 16.99 4.12
CA GLU A 47 -16.85 16.72 3.40
C GLU A 47 -15.67 16.54 4.37
N GLY A 48 -14.82 15.55 4.09
CA GLY A 48 -13.69 15.21 4.95
C GLY A 48 -14.04 14.43 6.23
N SER A 49 -15.32 14.07 6.45
CA SER A 49 -15.72 13.25 7.60
C SER A 49 -15.50 11.76 7.34
N ASP A 50 -15.47 10.98 8.41
CA ASP A 50 -15.44 9.53 8.35
C ASP A 50 -16.87 9.00 8.15
N ILE A 51 -17.04 8.06 7.23
CA ILE A 51 -18.31 7.49 6.79
C ILE A 51 -18.25 5.97 6.97
N GLU A 52 -19.35 5.39 7.45
CA GLU A 52 -19.53 3.95 7.49
C GLU A 52 -20.13 3.42 6.18
N ALA A 53 -19.84 2.17 5.85
CA ALA A 53 -20.46 1.48 4.71
C ALA A 53 -21.98 1.42 4.90
N GLY A 54 -22.74 1.66 3.81
CA GLY A 54 -24.21 1.66 3.82
C GLY A 54 -24.86 2.98 4.22
N VAL A 55 -24.12 3.96 4.77
CA VAL A 55 -24.67 5.28 5.09
C VAL A 55 -25.07 6.01 3.80
N SER A 56 -26.26 6.65 3.82
CA SER A 56 -26.76 7.44 2.71
C SER A 56 -25.96 8.73 2.56
N LEU A 57 -25.34 8.92 1.40
CA LEU A 57 -24.53 10.09 1.06
C LEU A 57 -25.34 11.16 0.33
N TYR A 58 -26.15 10.72 -0.64
CA TYR A 58 -27.01 11.62 -1.43
C TYR A 58 -28.41 11.06 -1.54
N GLN A 59 -29.37 11.97 -1.67
CA GLN A 59 -30.74 11.67 -2.03
C GLN A 59 -31.04 12.24 -3.41
N ILE A 60 -31.24 11.37 -4.39
CA ILE A 60 -31.79 11.71 -5.71
C ILE A 60 -33.30 11.77 -5.57
N ASP A 61 -33.97 12.61 -6.33
CA ASP A 61 -35.45 12.75 -6.31
C ASP A 61 -36.12 11.38 -6.54
N PRO A 62 -36.83 10.84 -5.55
CA PRO A 62 -37.48 9.54 -5.63
C PRO A 62 -38.84 9.57 -6.27
N ALA A 63 -39.46 10.75 -6.57
CA ALA A 63 -40.87 10.88 -6.89
C ALA A 63 -41.27 10.02 -8.09
N THR A 64 -40.53 10.07 -9.18
CA THR A 64 -40.79 9.28 -10.40
C THR A 64 -40.59 7.79 -10.18
N TYR A 65 -39.59 7.41 -9.41
CA TYR A 65 -39.29 6.00 -9.07
C TYR A 65 -40.32 5.43 -8.10
N GLN A 66 -40.80 6.24 -7.14
CA GLN A 66 -41.91 5.86 -6.25
C GLN A 66 -43.20 5.61 -7.03
N ALA A 67 -43.54 6.52 -7.96
CA ALA A 67 -44.72 6.34 -8.79
C ALA A 67 -44.63 5.07 -9.67
N ALA A 68 -43.47 4.79 -10.25
CA ALA A 68 -43.24 3.57 -11.01
C ALA A 68 -43.36 2.29 -10.14
N TYR A 69 -42.86 2.33 -8.91
CA TYR A 69 -42.97 1.24 -7.97
C TYR A 69 -44.46 0.98 -7.58
N ASP A 70 -45.20 2.04 -7.30
CA ASP A 70 -46.62 1.92 -6.94
C ASP A 70 -47.46 1.44 -8.13
N SER A 71 -47.18 1.86 -9.36
CA SER A 71 -47.80 1.33 -10.57
C SER A 71 -47.54 -0.17 -10.73
N ALA A 72 -46.29 -0.61 -10.61
CA ALA A 72 -45.95 -2.03 -10.70
C ALA A 72 -46.65 -2.88 -9.63
N LYS A 73 -46.84 -2.35 -8.42
CA LYS A 73 -47.64 -3.00 -7.36
C LYS A 73 -49.10 -3.15 -7.77
N GLY A 74 -49.68 -2.15 -8.39
CA GLY A 74 -51.05 -2.20 -8.94
C GLY A 74 -51.21 -3.29 -9.99
N ASP A 75 -50.26 -3.38 -10.92
CA ASP A 75 -50.24 -4.44 -11.95
C ASP A 75 -50.07 -5.84 -11.35
N LEU A 76 -49.26 -5.99 -10.32
CA LEU A 76 -49.12 -7.25 -9.58
C LEU A 76 -50.47 -7.63 -8.90
N ALA A 77 -51.13 -6.69 -8.25
CA ALA A 77 -52.42 -6.94 -7.62
C ALA A 77 -53.50 -7.40 -8.65
N LYS A 78 -53.52 -6.76 -9.83
CA LYS A 78 -54.37 -7.16 -10.95
C LYS A 78 -54.04 -8.57 -11.45
N ALA A 79 -52.78 -8.91 -11.66
CA ALA A 79 -52.35 -10.25 -12.08
C ALA A 79 -52.70 -11.32 -11.02
N GLN A 80 -52.52 -11.01 -9.76
CA GLN A 80 -52.89 -11.91 -8.66
C GLN A 80 -54.42 -12.18 -8.62
N ALA A 81 -55.25 -11.15 -8.83
CA ALA A 81 -56.68 -11.30 -8.89
C ALA A 81 -57.11 -12.21 -10.07
N ALA A 82 -56.48 -12.00 -11.25
CA ALA A 82 -56.75 -12.83 -12.42
C ALA A 82 -56.33 -14.30 -12.20
N ALA A 83 -55.17 -14.54 -11.61
CA ALA A 83 -54.72 -15.89 -11.26
C ALA A 83 -55.62 -16.59 -10.27
N ASN A 84 -56.13 -15.84 -9.30
CA ASN A 84 -57.07 -16.35 -8.30
C ASN A 84 -58.38 -16.79 -8.96
N ILE A 85 -58.93 -15.99 -9.88
CA ILE A 85 -60.17 -16.34 -10.63
C ILE A 85 -59.92 -17.59 -11.49
N ALA A 86 -58.83 -17.66 -12.22
CA ALA A 86 -58.49 -18.82 -13.04
C ALA A 86 -58.33 -20.10 -12.20
N GLN A 87 -57.68 -20.01 -11.05
CA GLN A 87 -57.53 -21.14 -10.13
C GLN A 87 -58.89 -21.61 -9.56
N LEU A 88 -59.74 -20.68 -9.20
CA LEU A 88 -61.12 -21.02 -8.76
C LEU A 88 -61.90 -21.73 -9.84
N THR A 89 -61.71 -21.35 -11.11
CA THR A 89 -62.35 -22.02 -12.26
C THR A 89 -61.80 -23.45 -12.43
N VAL A 90 -60.49 -23.67 -12.35
CA VAL A 90 -59.89 -25.01 -12.36
C VAL A 90 -60.44 -25.88 -11.25
N ASN A 91 -60.50 -25.36 -10.02
CA ASN A 91 -61.05 -26.10 -8.87
C ASN A 91 -62.50 -26.46 -9.02
N ARG A 92 -63.29 -25.60 -9.66
CA ARG A 92 -64.71 -25.86 -9.98
C ARG A 92 -64.82 -26.96 -11.04
N TYR A 93 -64.09 -26.85 -12.14
CA TYR A 93 -64.10 -27.80 -13.23
C TYR A 93 -63.59 -29.19 -12.82
N GLN A 94 -62.56 -29.23 -11.95
CA GLN A 94 -62.05 -30.48 -11.40
C GLN A 94 -63.19 -31.31 -10.67
N LYS A 95 -64.05 -30.62 -9.93
CA LYS A 95 -65.17 -31.26 -9.24
C LYS A 95 -66.25 -31.73 -10.22
N LEU A 96 -66.48 -30.98 -11.30
CA LEU A 96 -67.53 -31.31 -12.31
C LEU A 96 -67.05 -32.36 -13.30
N LEU A 97 -65.78 -32.54 -13.54
CA LEU A 97 -65.22 -33.57 -14.43
C LEU A 97 -65.61 -34.98 -14.00
N GLY A 98 -65.67 -35.25 -12.69
CA GLY A 98 -66.12 -36.54 -12.11
C GLY A 98 -67.54 -36.85 -12.31
N THR A 99 -68.41 -35.86 -12.63
CA THR A 99 -69.85 -35.99 -12.83
C THR A 99 -70.23 -35.93 -14.32
N GLN A 100 -69.28 -35.88 -15.25
CA GLN A 100 -69.47 -35.79 -16.73
C GLN A 100 -70.23 -34.54 -17.22
N TYR A 101 -70.36 -33.49 -16.42
CA TYR A 101 -71.04 -32.24 -16.81
C TYR A 101 -70.19 -31.31 -17.63
N ILE A 102 -68.81 -31.55 -17.71
CA ILE A 102 -67.88 -30.81 -18.55
C ILE A 102 -67.05 -31.76 -19.35
N SER A 103 -66.53 -31.27 -20.49
CA SER A 103 -65.61 -32.04 -21.32
C SER A 103 -64.17 -31.96 -20.74
N LYS A 104 -63.35 -32.98 -21.02
CA LYS A 104 -61.92 -32.95 -20.66
C LYS A 104 -61.22 -31.75 -21.29
N GLN A 105 -61.57 -31.37 -22.52
CA GLN A 105 -61.00 -30.20 -23.21
C GLN A 105 -61.21 -28.89 -22.44
N GLU A 106 -62.42 -28.69 -21.88
CA GLU A 106 -62.75 -27.48 -21.10
C GLU A 106 -61.94 -27.43 -19.79
N TYR A 107 -61.68 -28.58 -19.15
CA TYR A 107 -60.81 -28.64 -17.97
C TYR A 107 -59.35 -28.34 -18.33
N ASP A 108 -58.86 -28.98 -19.40
CA ASP A 108 -57.50 -28.79 -19.87
C ASP A 108 -57.27 -27.31 -20.27
N GLN A 109 -58.22 -26.63 -20.89
CA GLN A 109 -58.17 -25.20 -21.20
C GLN A 109 -58.13 -24.35 -19.92
N ALA A 110 -58.99 -24.62 -18.94
CA ALA A 110 -58.98 -23.88 -17.69
C ALA A 110 -57.67 -24.05 -16.94
N LEU A 111 -57.03 -25.24 -17.03
CA LEU A 111 -55.71 -25.50 -16.45
C LEU A 111 -54.63 -24.66 -17.14
N ALA A 112 -54.66 -24.59 -18.47
CA ALA A 112 -53.72 -23.77 -19.26
C ALA A 112 -53.87 -22.29 -18.94
N ASP A 113 -55.13 -21.79 -18.81
CA ASP A 113 -55.44 -20.41 -18.45
C ASP A 113 -54.91 -20.06 -17.04
N ALA A 114 -55.04 -20.99 -16.09
CA ALA A 114 -54.50 -20.80 -14.74
C ALA A 114 -52.98 -20.79 -14.74
N GLN A 115 -52.34 -21.63 -15.53
CA GLN A 115 -50.86 -21.61 -15.70
C GLN A 115 -50.39 -20.29 -16.32
N GLN A 116 -51.10 -19.81 -17.36
CA GLN A 116 -50.81 -18.51 -17.99
C GLN A 116 -50.98 -17.36 -16.99
N ALA A 117 -52.04 -17.34 -16.20
CA ALA A 117 -52.26 -16.31 -15.19
C ALA A 117 -51.19 -16.34 -14.08
N ASN A 118 -50.75 -17.52 -13.65
CA ASN A 118 -49.65 -17.66 -12.70
C ASN A 118 -48.29 -17.18 -13.27
N ALA A 119 -48.06 -17.44 -14.54
CA ALA A 119 -46.87 -16.88 -15.21
C ALA A 119 -46.91 -15.33 -15.26
N ALA A 120 -48.12 -14.75 -15.48
CA ALA A 120 -48.28 -13.28 -15.43
C ALA A 120 -48.03 -12.71 -14.03
N VAL A 121 -48.42 -13.40 -12.95
CA VAL A 121 -48.07 -13.02 -11.57
C VAL A 121 -46.54 -13.02 -11.38
N THR A 122 -45.87 -14.03 -11.89
CA THR A 122 -44.41 -14.11 -11.78
C THR A 122 -43.72 -12.95 -12.51
N ALA A 123 -44.19 -12.62 -13.70
CA ALA A 123 -43.66 -11.48 -14.47
C ALA A 123 -43.92 -10.14 -13.76
N ALA A 124 -45.13 -9.94 -13.21
CA ALA A 124 -45.50 -8.75 -12.46
C ALA A 124 -44.67 -8.60 -11.15
N LYS A 125 -44.37 -9.71 -10.44
CA LYS A 125 -43.46 -9.70 -9.29
C LYS A 125 -42.06 -9.24 -9.68
N ALA A 126 -41.54 -9.69 -10.80
CA ALA A 126 -40.23 -9.25 -11.30
C ALA A 126 -40.22 -7.75 -11.64
N ALA A 127 -41.31 -7.22 -12.21
CA ALA A 127 -41.46 -5.80 -12.49
C ALA A 127 -41.47 -4.95 -11.20
N VAL A 128 -42.21 -5.39 -10.16
CA VAL A 128 -42.20 -4.74 -8.83
C VAL A 128 -40.79 -4.72 -8.25
N GLU A 129 -40.05 -5.83 -8.34
CA GLU A 129 -38.66 -5.90 -7.80
C GLU A 129 -37.74 -4.96 -8.57
N THR A 130 -37.84 -4.87 -9.88
CA THR A 130 -37.06 -3.93 -10.69
C THR A 130 -37.34 -2.49 -10.26
N ALA A 131 -38.63 -2.12 -10.11
CA ALA A 131 -38.99 -0.77 -9.69
C ALA A 131 -38.52 -0.47 -8.26
N ARG A 132 -38.58 -1.47 -7.35
CA ARG A 132 -38.08 -1.36 -5.97
C ARG A 132 -36.57 -1.09 -5.93
N ILE A 133 -35.79 -1.80 -6.77
CA ILE A 133 -34.36 -1.62 -6.88
C ILE A 133 -34.02 -0.22 -7.38
N ASN A 134 -34.69 0.26 -8.43
CA ASN A 134 -34.49 1.60 -8.95
C ASN A 134 -34.82 2.68 -7.91
N LEU A 135 -35.90 2.50 -7.15
CA LEU A 135 -36.26 3.37 -6.04
C LEU A 135 -35.18 3.34 -4.93
N ALA A 136 -34.66 2.17 -4.60
CA ALA A 136 -33.57 2.07 -3.63
C ALA A 136 -32.30 2.81 -4.08
N TYR A 137 -31.99 2.79 -5.37
CA TYR A 137 -30.83 3.50 -5.95
C TYR A 137 -30.95 5.03 -5.92
N THR A 138 -32.14 5.59 -5.65
CA THR A 138 -32.27 7.02 -5.37
C THR A 138 -31.57 7.45 -4.07
N LYS A 139 -31.36 6.51 -3.15
CA LYS A 139 -30.51 6.69 -1.97
C LYS A 139 -29.10 6.19 -2.31
N VAL A 140 -28.22 7.13 -2.65
CA VAL A 140 -26.82 6.79 -2.96
C VAL A 140 -26.07 6.57 -1.65
N THR A 141 -25.61 5.34 -1.43
CA THR A 141 -24.92 4.95 -0.19
C THR A 141 -23.44 4.73 -0.42
N SER A 142 -22.65 4.79 0.67
CA SER A 142 -21.23 4.44 0.61
C SER A 142 -21.04 2.92 0.51
N PRO A 143 -20.28 2.40 -0.46
CA PRO A 143 -19.98 0.97 -0.55
C PRO A 143 -18.92 0.50 0.44
N ILE A 144 -18.11 1.40 0.99
CA ILE A 144 -17.04 1.11 1.96
C ILE A 144 -17.08 2.10 3.11
N SER A 145 -16.51 1.70 4.25
CA SER A 145 -16.20 2.62 5.33
C SER A 145 -14.88 3.32 5.04
N GLY A 146 -14.77 4.60 5.42
CA GLY A 146 -13.57 5.40 5.21
C GLY A 146 -13.85 6.88 5.23
N ARG A 147 -12.86 7.68 4.86
CA ARG A 147 -12.99 9.15 4.80
C ARG A 147 -13.51 9.56 3.43
N ILE A 148 -14.58 10.35 3.44
CA ILE A 148 -15.15 10.91 2.21
C ILE A 148 -14.41 12.19 1.83
N GLY A 149 -14.11 12.33 0.54
CA GLY A 149 -13.52 13.54 -0.03
C GLY A 149 -14.54 14.66 -0.22
N LYS A 150 -14.17 15.63 -1.09
CA LYS A 150 -15.09 16.68 -1.53
C LYS A 150 -16.20 16.11 -2.40
N SER A 151 -17.37 16.76 -2.38
CA SER A 151 -18.45 16.52 -3.33
C SER A 151 -18.16 17.22 -4.66
N ASN A 152 -18.32 16.50 -5.77
CA ASN A 152 -18.21 17.09 -7.11
C ASN A 152 -19.53 17.65 -7.65
N VAL A 153 -20.61 17.50 -6.87
CA VAL A 153 -21.96 17.96 -7.22
C VAL A 153 -22.58 18.68 -6.03
N THR A 154 -23.52 19.56 -6.31
CA THR A 154 -24.29 20.30 -5.33
C THR A 154 -25.74 19.88 -5.37
N GLU A 155 -26.51 20.23 -4.33
CA GLU A 155 -27.96 20.08 -4.31
C GLU A 155 -28.57 20.87 -5.48
N GLY A 156 -29.56 20.29 -6.14
CA GLY A 156 -30.16 20.81 -7.38
C GLY A 156 -29.46 20.37 -8.67
N ALA A 157 -28.30 19.72 -8.58
CA ALA A 157 -27.60 19.20 -9.76
C ALA A 157 -28.34 18.01 -10.37
N LEU A 158 -28.43 17.96 -11.69
CA LEU A 158 -28.89 16.80 -12.42
C LEU A 158 -27.75 15.80 -12.58
N VAL A 159 -27.98 14.56 -12.15
CA VAL A 159 -27.05 13.44 -12.31
C VAL A 159 -27.64 12.38 -13.24
N GLN A 160 -26.78 11.62 -13.89
CA GLN A 160 -27.17 10.60 -14.86
C GLN A 160 -26.57 9.24 -14.46
N ASN A 161 -27.34 8.17 -14.70
CA ASN A 161 -26.85 6.81 -14.52
C ASN A 161 -25.58 6.59 -15.36
N GLY A 162 -24.53 6.05 -14.72
CA GLY A 162 -23.28 5.71 -15.39
C GLY A 162 -22.42 6.90 -15.83
N GLN A 163 -22.70 8.13 -15.35
CA GLN A 163 -21.87 9.29 -15.66
C GLN A 163 -20.39 9.06 -15.29
N ALA A 164 -19.48 9.65 -16.09
CA ALA A 164 -18.03 9.48 -15.91
C ALA A 164 -17.52 10.13 -14.61
N THR A 165 -18.11 11.26 -14.21
CA THR A 165 -17.72 11.98 -13.00
C THR A 165 -18.36 11.35 -11.76
N ALA A 166 -17.53 10.91 -10.81
CA ALA A 166 -18.03 10.44 -9.52
C ALA A 166 -18.63 11.60 -8.71
N LEU A 167 -19.67 11.32 -7.92
CA LEU A 167 -20.29 12.30 -7.01
C LEU A 167 -19.33 12.67 -5.87
N ALA A 168 -18.66 11.68 -5.32
CA ALA A 168 -17.62 11.78 -4.29
C ALA A 168 -16.75 10.54 -4.31
N THR A 169 -15.61 10.60 -3.63
CA THR A 169 -14.72 9.46 -3.46
C THR A 169 -14.59 9.17 -1.97
N VAL A 170 -14.76 7.91 -1.59
CA VAL A 170 -14.53 7.42 -0.22
C VAL A 170 -13.25 6.61 -0.22
N GLN A 171 -12.35 6.91 0.71
CA GLN A 171 -11.05 6.25 0.83
C GLN A 171 -10.90 5.63 2.21
N GLN A 172 -10.57 4.36 2.26
CA GLN A 172 -10.20 3.68 3.48
C GLN A 172 -8.75 3.97 3.79
N LEU A 173 -8.49 4.63 4.92
CA LEU A 173 -7.16 5.10 5.33
C LEU A 173 -6.51 4.21 6.39
N ASP A 174 -7.26 3.35 7.05
CA ASP A 174 -6.77 2.38 8.01
C ASP A 174 -7.27 0.97 7.62
N PRO A 175 -6.34 0.04 7.37
CA PRO A 175 -4.90 0.25 7.17
C PRO A 175 -4.59 1.08 5.91
N ILE A 176 -3.33 1.49 5.73
CA ILE A 176 -2.86 2.22 4.55
C ILE A 176 -1.77 1.41 3.83
N TYR A 177 -1.74 1.50 2.51
CA TYR A 177 -0.67 0.95 1.71
C TYR A 177 0.49 1.92 1.55
N VAL A 178 1.68 1.37 1.46
CA VAL A 178 2.90 2.06 1.01
C VAL A 178 3.46 1.30 -0.18
N ASP A 179 3.43 1.93 -1.32
CA ASP A 179 3.96 1.38 -2.56
C ASP A 179 5.42 1.84 -2.73
N VAL A 180 6.34 0.88 -2.76
CA VAL A 180 7.80 1.08 -2.80
C VAL A 180 8.30 0.56 -4.13
N THR A 181 9.08 1.37 -4.83
CA THR A 181 9.64 0.99 -6.13
C THR A 181 11.08 0.51 -5.96
N GLN A 182 11.40 -0.64 -6.52
CA GLN A 182 12.69 -1.31 -6.40
C GLN A 182 13.16 -1.83 -7.76
N SER A 183 14.48 -1.95 -7.95
CA SER A 183 15.00 -2.62 -9.15
C SER A 183 14.72 -4.13 -9.09
N SER A 184 14.60 -4.77 -10.26
CA SER A 184 14.38 -6.22 -10.33
C SER A 184 15.52 -7.02 -9.69
N ASN A 185 16.76 -6.53 -9.77
CA ASN A 185 17.92 -7.19 -9.16
C ASN A 185 17.87 -7.14 -7.63
N ASP A 186 17.52 -5.97 -7.07
CA ASP A 186 17.39 -5.81 -5.62
C ASP A 186 16.22 -6.61 -5.08
N PHE A 187 15.12 -6.70 -5.84
CA PHE A 187 13.99 -7.55 -5.49
C PHE A 187 14.38 -9.03 -5.36
N LEU A 188 15.16 -9.55 -6.32
CA LEU A 188 15.63 -10.95 -6.27
C LEU A 188 16.52 -11.19 -5.05
N ARG A 189 17.40 -10.25 -4.73
CA ARG A 189 18.23 -10.29 -3.53
C ARG A 189 17.37 -10.31 -2.27
N LEU A 190 16.43 -9.37 -2.16
CA LEU A 190 15.52 -9.25 -1.02
C LEU A 190 14.69 -10.53 -0.82
N LYS A 191 14.22 -11.14 -1.91
CA LYS A 191 13.49 -12.42 -1.89
C LYS A 191 14.36 -13.58 -1.39
N GLN A 192 15.63 -13.63 -1.78
CA GLN A 192 16.59 -14.63 -1.28
C GLN A 192 16.89 -14.42 0.22
N GLU A 193 17.10 -13.19 0.64
CA GLU A 193 17.33 -12.83 2.05
C GLU A 193 16.13 -13.18 2.94
N LEU A 194 14.92 -12.98 2.44
CA LEU A 194 13.70 -13.41 3.11
C LEU A 194 13.61 -14.93 3.23
N ALA A 195 13.91 -15.65 2.13
CA ALA A 195 13.90 -17.11 2.12
C ALA A 195 14.97 -17.73 3.03
N ASN A 196 16.12 -17.08 3.15
CA ASN A 196 17.23 -17.50 4.03
C ASN A 196 17.03 -17.11 5.50
N GLY A 197 15.96 -16.35 5.83
CA GLY A 197 15.66 -15.91 7.19
C GLY A 197 16.58 -14.82 7.72
N THR A 198 17.32 -14.14 6.84
CA THR A 198 18.21 -13.02 7.20
C THR A 198 17.44 -11.72 7.48
N LEU A 199 16.26 -11.57 6.90
CA LEU A 199 15.37 -10.45 7.20
C LEU A 199 14.58 -10.71 8.47
N LYS A 200 14.40 -9.67 9.27
CA LYS A 200 13.55 -9.73 10.47
C LYS A 200 12.10 -9.93 10.04
N GLN A 201 11.52 -11.03 10.46
CA GLN A 201 10.18 -11.45 10.06
C GLN A 201 9.19 -11.34 11.21
N GLU A 202 7.99 -10.94 10.87
CA GLU A 202 6.80 -11.03 11.72
C GLU A 202 5.75 -11.86 10.98
N ASN A 203 5.36 -12.99 11.54
CA ASN A 203 4.43 -13.95 10.91
C ASN A 203 4.84 -14.39 9.49
N GLY A 204 6.14 -14.55 9.22
CA GLY A 204 6.66 -14.95 7.91
C GLY A 204 6.72 -13.81 6.87
N LYS A 205 6.41 -12.57 7.24
CA LYS A 205 6.51 -11.38 6.40
C LYS A 205 7.63 -10.48 6.89
N ALA A 206 8.31 -9.77 5.98
CA ALA A 206 9.35 -8.82 6.34
C ALA A 206 8.74 -7.63 7.09
N LYS A 207 9.30 -7.33 8.26
CA LYS A 207 8.91 -6.17 9.06
C LYS A 207 9.50 -4.91 8.47
N VAL A 208 8.68 -3.88 8.34
CA VAL A 208 9.05 -2.59 7.74
C VAL A 208 8.71 -1.46 8.70
N SER A 209 9.66 -0.58 8.95
CA SER A 209 9.39 0.69 9.60
C SER A 209 9.29 1.81 8.56
N LEU A 210 8.54 2.88 8.87
CA LEU A 210 8.30 3.99 7.97
C LEU A 210 8.93 5.26 8.50
N ILE A 211 9.54 6.03 7.59
CA ILE A 211 10.05 7.37 7.86
C ILE A 211 9.28 8.32 6.96
N THR A 212 8.64 9.29 7.56
CA THR A 212 7.91 10.34 6.85
C THR A 212 8.86 11.35 6.21
N SER A 213 8.37 12.20 5.33
CA SER A 213 9.18 13.17 4.58
C SER A 213 9.93 14.18 5.47
N ASP A 214 9.43 14.43 6.67
CA ASP A 214 10.05 15.28 7.70
C ASP A 214 11.16 14.56 8.48
N GLY A 215 11.45 13.28 8.19
CA GLY A 215 12.48 12.47 8.84
C GLY A 215 12.03 11.81 10.14
N ILE A 216 10.77 11.94 10.53
CA ILE A 216 10.23 11.33 11.75
C ILE A 216 9.88 9.87 11.46
N LYS A 217 10.29 8.97 12.37
CA LYS A 217 9.88 7.58 12.32
C LYS A 217 8.40 7.46 12.70
N PHE A 218 7.61 6.84 11.83
CA PHE A 218 6.21 6.53 12.12
C PHE A 218 6.14 5.50 13.27
N PRO A 219 5.26 5.69 14.26
CA PRO A 219 5.26 4.88 15.48
C PRO A 219 4.84 3.42 15.26
N GLN A 220 4.09 3.14 14.19
CA GLN A 220 3.60 1.82 13.87
C GLN A 220 4.48 1.16 12.80
N ASP A 221 4.87 -0.09 13.04
CA ASP A 221 5.57 -0.88 12.03
C ASP A 221 4.55 -1.57 11.13
N GLY A 222 4.92 -1.76 9.88
CA GLY A 222 4.12 -2.46 8.87
C GLY A 222 4.76 -3.76 8.42
N THR A 223 4.09 -4.45 7.53
CA THR A 223 4.56 -5.69 6.91
C THR A 223 4.64 -5.54 5.41
N LEU A 224 5.74 -6.02 4.83
CA LEU A 224 5.93 -6.05 3.39
C LEU A 224 5.16 -7.23 2.79
N GLU A 225 4.33 -6.94 1.78
CA GLU A 225 3.67 -7.95 0.96
C GLU A 225 4.29 -7.96 -0.43
N PHE A 226 4.67 -9.15 -0.89
CA PHE A 226 5.12 -9.34 -2.28
C PHE A 226 3.90 -9.51 -3.18
N SER A 227 3.19 -8.43 -3.45
CA SER A 227 1.89 -8.49 -4.13
C SER A 227 1.94 -8.26 -5.63
N ASP A 228 2.97 -7.61 -6.14
CA ASP A 228 3.13 -7.41 -7.58
C ASP A 228 4.22 -8.30 -8.14
N VAL A 229 3.88 -9.05 -9.19
CA VAL A 229 4.82 -9.96 -9.90
C VAL A 229 5.21 -9.42 -11.27
N THR A 230 4.80 -8.18 -11.59
CA THR A 230 5.01 -7.57 -12.90
C THR A 230 6.15 -6.56 -12.82
N VAL A 231 7.13 -6.73 -13.69
CA VAL A 231 8.21 -5.76 -13.90
C VAL A 231 7.74 -4.72 -14.90
N ASP A 232 7.84 -3.45 -14.55
CA ASP A 232 7.65 -2.37 -15.52
C ASP A 232 8.76 -2.45 -16.58
N GLN A 233 8.38 -2.71 -17.83
CA GLN A 233 9.33 -2.94 -18.92
C GLN A 233 10.13 -1.69 -19.32
N THR A 234 9.65 -0.50 -18.98
CA THR A 234 10.30 0.76 -19.33
C THR A 234 11.36 1.16 -18.33
N THR A 235 11.15 0.86 -17.06
CA THR A 235 12.04 1.24 -15.96
C THR A 235 12.83 0.06 -15.38
N GLY A 236 12.42 -1.20 -15.67
CA GLY A 236 13.00 -2.40 -15.07
C GLY A 236 12.73 -2.52 -13.57
N SER A 237 11.75 -1.78 -13.05
CA SER A 237 11.42 -1.72 -11.63
C SER A 237 10.20 -2.56 -11.30
N ILE A 238 10.13 -2.99 -10.04
CA ILE A 238 9.03 -3.72 -9.42
C ILE A 238 8.47 -2.86 -8.29
N THR A 239 7.16 -2.83 -8.17
CA THR A 239 6.49 -2.18 -7.05
C THR A 239 6.21 -3.22 -5.97
N LEU A 240 6.75 -3.01 -4.79
CA LEU A 240 6.45 -3.77 -3.59
C LEU A 240 5.43 -2.98 -2.77
N ARG A 241 4.52 -3.68 -2.13
CA ARG A 241 3.49 -3.09 -1.29
C ARG A 241 3.68 -3.50 0.15
N ALA A 242 3.70 -2.52 1.03
CA ALA A 242 3.66 -2.73 2.48
C ALA A 242 2.34 -2.24 3.05
N ILE A 243 1.87 -2.89 4.10
CA ILE A 243 0.64 -2.53 4.83
C ILE A 243 1.04 -1.97 6.18
N PHE A 244 0.49 -0.80 6.51
CA PHE A 244 0.70 -0.13 7.79
C PHE A 244 -0.63 0.14 8.49
N PRO A 245 -0.74 -0.14 9.80
CA PRO A 245 -1.84 0.39 10.60
C PRO A 245 -1.78 1.91 10.63
N ASN A 246 -2.92 2.59 10.48
CA ASN A 246 -3.01 4.05 10.46
C ASN A 246 -4.24 4.55 11.23
N PRO A 247 -4.41 4.16 12.51
CA PRO A 247 -5.62 4.46 13.27
C PRO A 247 -5.88 5.95 13.44
N ASP A 248 -4.82 6.76 13.55
CA ASP A 248 -4.93 8.21 13.72
C ASP A 248 -5.07 8.96 12.38
N HIS A 249 -5.13 8.25 11.25
CA HIS A 249 -5.21 8.79 9.89
C HIS A 249 -4.13 9.86 9.60
N THR A 250 -2.96 9.72 10.22
CA THR A 250 -1.81 10.64 10.05
C THR A 250 -1.21 10.50 8.66
N LEU A 251 -1.15 9.28 8.14
CA LEU A 251 -0.70 9.02 6.79
C LEU A 251 -1.88 9.23 5.82
N LEU A 252 -1.67 10.11 4.85
CA LEU A 252 -2.65 10.41 3.81
C LEU A 252 -2.17 9.82 2.47
N PRO A 253 -3.07 9.38 1.59
CA PRO A 253 -2.70 8.89 0.27
C PRO A 253 -1.93 9.93 -0.55
N GLY A 254 -0.87 9.49 -1.23
CA GLY A 254 0.00 10.32 -2.05
C GLY A 254 1.20 10.93 -1.33
N MET A 255 1.32 10.78 0.00
CA MET A 255 2.49 11.26 0.74
C MET A 255 3.75 10.49 0.33
N PHE A 256 4.86 11.22 0.21
CA PHE A 256 6.17 10.61 0.02
C PHE A 256 6.71 10.11 1.37
N VAL A 257 7.20 8.88 1.36
CA VAL A 257 7.70 8.20 2.56
C VAL A 257 8.92 7.35 2.21
N ARG A 258 9.69 6.96 3.21
CA ARG A 258 10.77 6.00 3.08
C ARG A 258 10.47 4.79 3.95
N ALA A 259 10.34 3.63 3.32
CA ALA A 259 10.20 2.36 4.00
C ALA A 259 11.60 1.85 4.38
N ARG A 260 11.84 1.53 5.64
CA ARG A 260 13.09 0.97 6.13
C ARG A 260 12.87 -0.49 6.48
N LEU A 261 13.54 -1.36 5.72
CA LEU A 261 13.62 -2.78 6.02
C LEU A 261 14.78 -3.04 6.97
N GLU A 262 14.54 -3.82 8.01
CA GLU A 262 15.57 -4.33 8.89
C GLU A 262 16.10 -5.64 8.30
N GLU A 263 17.21 -5.56 7.54
CA GLU A 263 18.02 -6.71 7.17
C GLU A 263 18.74 -7.16 8.45
N GLY A 264 18.81 -8.42 8.74
CA GLY A 264 19.29 -9.00 10.00
C GLY A 264 20.50 -8.35 10.67
N LEU A 265 20.86 -8.86 11.83
CA LEU A 265 22.06 -8.46 12.58
C LEU A 265 23.27 -9.17 11.97
N ASN A 266 24.23 -8.42 11.42
CA ASN A 266 25.55 -8.97 11.11
C ASN A 266 26.43 -8.86 12.38
N PRO A 267 26.63 -9.95 13.13
CA PRO A 267 27.35 -9.89 14.39
C PRO A 267 28.86 -9.62 14.22
N ASN A 268 29.36 -9.82 13.02
CA ASN A 268 30.79 -9.73 12.70
C ASN A 268 31.06 -8.66 11.60
N ALA A 269 30.28 -7.58 11.58
CA ALA A 269 30.50 -6.52 10.61
C ALA A 269 31.84 -5.82 10.84
N ILE A 270 32.59 -5.60 9.77
CA ILE A 270 33.84 -4.83 9.77
C ILE A 270 33.51 -3.43 9.25
N LEU A 271 33.69 -2.42 10.11
CA LEU A 271 33.48 -1.02 9.78
C LEU A 271 34.81 -0.28 9.73
N VAL A 272 35.07 0.45 8.64
CA VAL A 272 36.28 1.25 8.44
C VAL A 272 35.89 2.69 8.16
N LEU A 273 36.55 3.64 8.85
CA LEU A 273 36.34 5.07 8.62
C LEU A 273 36.59 5.44 7.16
N GLN A 274 35.69 6.26 6.58
CA GLN A 274 35.75 6.66 5.17
C GLN A 274 37.08 7.32 4.78
N GLN A 275 37.69 8.07 5.69
CA GLN A 275 38.97 8.72 5.48
C GLN A 275 40.16 7.74 5.31
N GLY A 276 40.04 6.48 5.75
CA GLY A 276 41.04 5.42 5.57
C GLY A 276 40.93 4.68 4.24
N VAL A 277 39.80 4.89 3.51
CA VAL A 277 39.56 4.20 2.25
C VAL A 277 39.91 5.11 1.07
N THR A 278 40.77 4.62 0.21
CA THR A 278 41.18 5.30 -1.02
C THR A 278 40.60 4.56 -2.22
N ARG A 279 40.14 5.30 -3.23
CA ARG A 279 39.69 4.69 -4.49
C ARG A 279 40.77 4.79 -5.56
N THR A 280 40.97 3.69 -6.26
CA THR A 280 41.87 3.66 -7.41
C THR A 280 41.24 4.38 -8.61
N PRO A 281 42.00 4.77 -9.64
CA PRO A 281 41.45 5.34 -10.88
C PRO A 281 40.45 4.41 -11.60
N ARG A 282 40.46 3.12 -11.30
CA ARG A 282 39.48 2.12 -11.82
C ARG A 282 38.22 2.04 -10.98
N GLY A 283 38.18 2.75 -9.83
CA GLY A 283 37.01 2.75 -8.94
C GLY A 283 37.10 1.76 -7.78
N ASP A 284 38.08 0.86 -7.76
CA ASP A 284 38.27 -0.13 -6.70
C ASP A 284 38.63 0.54 -5.38
N ALA A 285 38.07 0.06 -4.28
CA ALA A 285 38.39 0.55 -2.94
C ALA A 285 39.65 -0.16 -2.42
N THR A 286 40.56 0.62 -1.83
CA THR A 286 41.77 0.11 -1.19
C THR A 286 42.01 0.78 0.16
N VAL A 287 42.66 0.07 1.04
CA VAL A 287 43.11 0.58 2.35
C VAL A 287 44.62 0.32 2.53
N LEU A 288 45.25 1.16 3.32
CA LEU A 288 46.62 0.93 3.78
C LEU A 288 46.56 0.24 5.15
N VAL A 289 47.15 -0.94 5.23
CA VAL A 289 47.22 -1.74 6.46
C VAL A 289 48.65 -1.79 6.95
N VAL A 290 48.87 -1.64 8.26
CA VAL A 290 50.19 -1.78 8.87
C VAL A 290 50.33 -3.23 9.34
N GLY A 291 51.26 -3.97 8.71
CA GLY A 291 51.61 -5.34 9.02
C GLY A 291 52.30 -5.51 10.37
N ALA A 292 52.68 -6.75 10.70
CA ALA A 292 53.38 -7.10 11.95
C ALA A 292 54.81 -6.47 12.03
N ASP A 293 55.43 -6.24 10.87
CA ASP A 293 56.77 -5.65 10.75
C ASP A 293 56.73 -4.10 10.70
N ASP A 294 55.64 -3.47 11.06
CA ASP A 294 55.34 -2.04 10.91
C ASP A 294 55.54 -1.51 9.49
N LYS A 295 55.41 -2.37 8.48
CA LYS A 295 55.38 -2.01 7.07
C LYS A 295 53.97 -1.78 6.57
N VAL A 296 53.83 -0.77 5.72
CA VAL A 296 52.54 -0.43 5.09
C VAL A 296 52.30 -1.29 3.86
N GLU A 297 51.16 -1.94 3.79
CA GLU A 297 50.69 -2.71 2.64
C GLU A 297 49.38 -2.11 2.09
N THR A 298 49.25 -2.06 0.76
CA THR A 298 47.97 -1.73 0.12
C THR A 298 47.17 -2.98 -0.02
N ARG A 299 45.96 -2.98 0.54
CA ARG A 299 45.07 -4.12 0.46
C ARG A 299 43.76 -3.72 -0.23
N PRO A 300 43.39 -4.41 -1.32
CA PRO A 300 42.09 -4.20 -1.95
C PRO A 300 40.97 -4.66 -1.01
N ILE A 301 39.89 -3.91 -0.95
CA ILE A 301 38.72 -4.21 -0.13
C ILE A 301 37.44 -4.10 -0.96
N VAL A 302 36.38 -4.83 -0.52
CA VAL A 302 35.05 -4.64 -1.03
C VAL A 302 34.29 -3.80 -0.01
N ALA A 303 34.11 -2.51 -0.29
CA ALA A 303 33.31 -1.58 0.51
C ALA A 303 31.89 -1.57 -0.05
N SER A 304 30.97 -2.27 0.62
CA SER A 304 29.61 -2.53 0.11
C SER A 304 28.63 -1.39 0.38
N GLN A 305 28.69 -0.79 1.57
CA GLN A 305 27.72 0.22 1.99
C GLN A 305 28.35 1.26 2.92
N ALA A 306 27.98 2.53 2.73
CA ALA A 306 28.35 3.61 3.63
C ALA A 306 27.36 3.67 4.80
N ILE A 307 27.87 3.70 6.03
CA ILE A 307 27.08 3.76 7.26
C ILE A 307 27.62 4.90 8.12
N GLY A 308 26.94 6.03 8.09
CA GLY A 308 27.42 7.25 8.71
C GLY A 308 28.78 7.68 8.12
N ASP A 309 29.81 7.75 8.96
CA ASP A 309 31.19 8.10 8.60
C ASP A 309 32.09 6.89 8.27
N LYS A 310 31.51 5.68 8.25
CA LYS A 310 32.23 4.41 8.03
C LYS A 310 31.77 3.69 6.77
N TRP A 311 32.62 2.83 6.23
CA TRP A 311 32.29 1.85 5.20
C TRP A 311 32.15 0.46 5.79
N LEU A 312 31.08 -0.25 5.43
CA LEU A 312 30.96 -1.68 5.69
C LEU A 312 31.85 -2.44 4.68
N VAL A 313 32.84 -3.15 5.21
CA VAL A 313 33.77 -3.96 4.42
C VAL A 313 33.38 -5.43 4.53
N THR A 314 33.08 -6.05 3.37
CA THR A 314 32.69 -7.46 3.30
C THR A 314 33.88 -8.38 3.01
N GLU A 315 34.88 -7.89 2.29
CA GLU A 315 36.06 -8.66 1.93
C GLU A 315 37.34 -7.80 2.01
N GLY A 316 38.46 -8.45 2.29
CA GLY A 316 39.78 -7.83 2.27
C GLY A 316 40.39 -7.45 3.62
N LEU A 317 39.57 -7.43 4.70
CA LEU A 317 40.03 -7.12 6.06
C LEU A 317 39.64 -8.21 7.06
N LYS A 318 40.40 -8.31 8.14
CA LYS A 318 40.11 -9.17 9.29
C LYS A 318 40.14 -8.36 10.59
N ALA A 319 39.43 -8.87 11.60
CA ALA A 319 39.56 -8.32 12.94
C ALA A 319 41.02 -8.34 13.41
N GLY A 320 41.47 -7.23 13.96
CA GLY A 320 42.89 -7.03 14.38
C GLY A 320 43.78 -6.37 13.35
N ASP A 321 43.34 -6.19 12.10
CA ASP A 321 44.10 -5.40 11.10
C ASP A 321 44.21 -3.93 11.53
N ARG A 322 45.40 -3.31 11.38
CA ARG A 322 45.66 -1.90 11.70
C ARG A 322 45.52 -1.07 10.44
N VAL A 323 44.39 -0.38 10.26
CA VAL A 323 44.10 0.45 9.06
C VAL A 323 44.60 1.88 9.31
N VAL A 324 45.34 2.45 8.35
CA VAL A 324 45.81 3.83 8.40
C VAL A 324 44.65 4.77 8.07
N ILE A 325 44.36 5.71 8.99
CA ILE A 325 43.29 6.70 8.83
C ILE A 325 43.83 8.13 8.70
N SER A 326 45.05 8.39 9.14
CA SER A 326 45.68 9.70 9.01
C SER A 326 47.16 9.58 8.59
N GLY A 327 47.66 10.58 7.84
CA GLY A 327 49.03 10.55 7.31
C GLY A 327 49.18 9.76 6.01
N LEU A 328 48.10 9.40 5.32
CA LEU A 328 48.09 8.65 4.05
C LEU A 328 49.00 9.24 2.98
N GLN A 329 49.15 10.57 2.92
CA GLN A 329 50.01 11.26 1.96
C GLN A 329 51.51 11.15 2.27
N LYS A 330 51.90 10.75 3.49
CA LYS A 330 53.26 10.67 3.97
C LYS A 330 53.88 9.27 3.81
N VAL A 331 53.09 8.30 3.39
CA VAL A 331 53.47 6.89 3.36
C VAL A 331 53.22 6.28 1.99
N ARG A 332 54.08 5.33 1.63
CA ARG A 332 53.93 4.51 0.42
C ARG A 332 54.02 3.04 0.80
N PRO A 333 53.43 2.13 0.01
CA PRO A 333 53.52 0.69 0.25
C PRO A 333 55.00 0.26 0.40
N GLY A 334 55.26 -0.59 1.40
CA GLY A 334 56.60 -1.10 1.71
C GLY A 334 57.44 -0.24 2.67
N VAL A 335 56.99 0.97 3.03
CA VAL A 335 57.69 1.86 3.98
C VAL A 335 57.37 1.47 5.41
N GLN A 336 58.38 1.48 6.27
CA GLN A 336 58.24 1.25 7.71
C GLN A 336 57.75 2.54 8.39
N VAL A 337 56.71 2.43 9.22
CA VAL A 337 56.02 3.56 9.85
C VAL A 337 55.97 3.39 11.38
N LYS A 338 55.80 4.51 12.07
CA LYS A 338 55.48 4.49 13.50
C LYS A 338 53.94 4.61 13.63
N ALA A 339 53.30 3.49 13.87
CA ALA A 339 51.83 3.46 14.07
C ALA A 339 51.47 4.05 15.43
N GLN A 340 50.56 5.02 15.43
CA GLN A 340 49.95 5.56 16.64
C GLN A 340 48.44 5.22 16.59
N GLU A 341 47.96 4.52 17.60
CA GLU A 341 46.55 4.18 17.70
C GLU A 341 45.76 5.45 17.97
N VAL A 342 44.81 5.77 17.08
CA VAL A 342 43.90 6.91 17.19
C VAL A 342 42.50 6.35 17.51
N THR A 343 41.97 6.72 18.65
CA THR A 343 40.56 6.44 18.99
C THR A 343 39.66 7.35 18.18
N ALA A 344 38.59 6.85 17.61
CA ALA A 344 37.68 7.58 16.71
C ALA A 344 37.10 8.89 17.32
N ASP A 345 37.07 9.01 18.64
CA ASP A 345 36.51 10.17 19.35
C ASP A 345 37.41 11.39 19.40
N ASN A 346 38.70 11.27 19.13
CA ASN A 346 39.65 12.39 19.29
C ASN A 346 39.80 13.32 18.05
N ASN A 347 39.13 12.99 16.94
CA ASN A 347 39.30 13.77 15.70
C ASN A 347 38.33 14.96 15.58
N GLN A 348 37.29 15.05 16.40
CA GLN A 348 36.36 16.21 16.42
C GLN A 348 36.97 17.41 17.18
N GLN A 349 37.91 17.21 18.10
CA GLN A 349 38.53 18.30 18.84
C GLN A 349 39.69 18.97 18.11
N ALA A 350 40.35 18.30 17.16
CA ALA A 350 41.44 18.88 16.38
C ALA A 350 40.99 19.86 15.28
N ALA A 351 39.72 19.77 14.84
CA ALA A 351 39.16 20.66 13.80
C ALA A 351 38.57 21.97 14.35
N SER A 352 38.31 22.07 15.67
CA SER A 352 37.76 23.28 16.30
C SER A 352 38.80 24.24 16.90
N GLY A 353 40.11 23.89 16.85
CA GLY A 353 41.22 24.63 17.48
C GLY A 353 41.97 25.62 16.61
N ALA A 354 41.64 25.79 15.32
CA ALA A 354 42.31 26.72 14.42
C ALA A 354 41.46 27.95 14.11
N GLN A 355 41.22 28.83 15.09
CA GLN A 355 40.87 30.21 14.80
C GLN A 355 42.12 31.03 14.58
N PRO A 356 42.29 31.79 13.48
CA PRO A 356 43.35 32.75 13.36
C PRO A 356 43.09 33.96 14.22
N GLU A 357 44.06 34.27 15.12
CA GLU A 357 44.16 35.55 15.83
C GLU A 357 44.12 36.70 14.82
N GLN A 358 43.08 37.49 14.85
CA GLN A 358 43.05 38.81 14.17
C GLN A 358 43.88 39.77 14.99
N SER A 359 45.06 40.16 14.46
CA SER A 359 45.88 41.27 14.95
C SER A 359 45.11 42.58 14.79
N LYS A 360 44.97 43.29 15.90
CA LYS A 360 44.65 44.73 15.96
C LYS A 360 45.78 45.54 15.35
N SER A 361 45.51 46.42 14.42
CA SER A 361 46.10 47.75 14.23
C SER A 361 45.11 48.60 13.44
#